data_d7dbcc4a4c9ff5af6c23b11b05c1ba97
#
_entry.id   d7dbcc4a4c9ff5af6c23b11b05c1ba97
#
_cell.length_a   1.000
_cell.length_b   1.000
_cell.length_c   1.000
_cell.angle_alpha   90.00
_cell.angle_beta   90.00
_cell.angle_gamma   90.00
#
_symmetry.space_group_name_H-M   'P 1'
#
loop_
_entity.id
_entity.type
_entity.pdbx_description
1 polymer ?
#
loop_
_entity_poly.entity_id
_entity_poly.type
_entity_poly.pdbx_seq_one_letter_code
_entity_poly.pdbx_strand_id
1 'polypeptide(L)'
;MKELQLKYGCNPNQKPSKIYMADGGELPIQVLSGRPGYINFLDAFNGWQLVRDLKKATGLPAATSFKHVSPAGASIGLPLNETLAKIYWVDDMDWKNFSPLACAYARARGADRMSSFGDFISLSDICDKDTAMLIKREVSDGVIAPGYTEEALEILKQKKKGNYNIIKIDENYKPAEIERKQVFGVTFEQGRNELDINDELLGNIVTNNKELSDEAKRDLKIALITLKYTQSNSVCYVKDGQAIGIGAGQQSRIHCTRLAGNKADIWWLRQAPKVLGLQFVDGIKRADRDNAIDVYISDEYMDVLADGVWEKTFKVKPEVFTKEEQRAWLDKNTDVALGSDAFFPFGDNIERAFKSSIQKSLSETPSRLLRVTPSKPSSFATSAFRFPTTCQLSYSFGSCASVIWQISSISFDQQRFFTSRRSIPEASETSVQKDPLKR
;
A
#
# COMPACT_ATOMS: atom_id res chain seq x y z
N MET A 1 27.39 0.77 -18.00
CA MET A 1 27.37 2.26 -17.85
C MET A 1 27.68 2.60 -16.41
N LYS A 2 28.75 3.33 -16.11
CA LYS A 2 29.20 3.59 -14.72
C LYS A 2 28.46 4.71 -14.02
N GLU A 3 27.91 5.68 -14.73
CA GLU A 3 27.07 6.75 -14.16
C GLU A 3 26.05 7.25 -15.18
N LEU A 4 24.98 7.84 -14.69
CA LEU A 4 23.94 8.48 -15.50
C LEU A 4 23.65 9.88 -14.94
N GLN A 5 23.83 10.90 -15.77
CA GLN A 5 23.46 12.27 -15.43
C GLN A 5 21.94 12.45 -15.47
N LEU A 6 21.42 13.10 -14.46
CA LEU A 6 19.98 13.38 -14.32
C LEU A 6 19.72 14.88 -14.53
N LYS A 7 18.49 15.21 -14.90
CA LYS A 7 18.10 16.60 -15.15
C LYS A 7 18.19 17.47 -13.88
N TYR A 8 17.81 16.91 -12.73
CA TYR A 8 17.87 17.49 -11.39
C TYR A 8 17.65 16.37 -10.33
N GLY A 9 17.83 16.68 -9.05
CA GLY A 9 17.59 15.76 -7.94
C GLY A 9 16.12 15.61 -7.58
N CYS A 10 15.79 15.59 -6.29
CA CYS A 10 14.39 15.52 -5.85
C CYS A 10 13.59 16.75 -6.30
N ASN A 11 14.23 17.92 -6.35
CA ASN A 11 13.60 19.18 -6.77
C ASN A 11 14.38 19.83 -7.93
N PRO A 12 13.74 20.64 -8.78
CA PRO A 12 14.35 21.25 -9.97
C PRO A 12 15.58 22.12 -9.72
N ASN A 13 15.71 22.68 -8.53
CA ASN A 13 16.86 23.48 -8.09
C ASN A 13 18.07 22.65 -7.63
N GLN A 14 17.91 21.35 -7.40
CA GLN A 14 18.98 20.45 -6.94
C GLN A 14 19.81 19.96 -8.13
N LYS A 15 20.81 20.75 -8.50
CA LYS A 15 21.76 20.46 -9.58
C LYS A 15 23.19 20.69 -9.10
N PRO A 16 24.17 19.91 -9.58
CA PRO A 16 24.04 18.77 -10.51
C PRO A 16 23.38 17.55 -9.87
N SER A 17 22.93 16.58 -10.69
CA SER A 17 22.32 15.33 -10.21
C SER A 17 22.77 14.16 -11.10
N LYS A 18 23.12 13.05 -10.47
CA LYS A 18 23.49 11.80 -11.16
C LYS A 18 23.22 10.58 -10.27
N ILE A 19 23.19 9.40 -10.90
CA ILE A 19 23.27 8.12 -10.22
C ILE A 19 24.53 7.37 -10.65
N TYR A 20 25.15 6.65 -9.73
CA TYR A 20 26.36 5.86 -9.97
C TYR A 20 26.52 4.82 -8.85
N MET A 21 27.36 3.81 -9.08
CA MET A 21 27.70 2.82 -8.07
C MET A 21 28.82 3.34 -7.17
N ALA A 22 28.64 3.26 -5.84
CA ALA A 22 29.64 3.76 -4.89
C ALA A 22 31.00 3.04 -4.96
N ASP A 23 31.02 1.80 -5.42
CA ASP A 23 32.23 0.99 -5.65
C ASP A 23 32.89 1.27 -7.01
N GLY A 24 32.35 2.18 -7.84
CA GLY A 24 32.82 2.49 -9.18
C GLY A 24 32.43 1.46 -10.25
N GLY A 25 31.63 0.47 -9.88
CA GLY A 25 31.09 -0.54 -10.80
C GLY A 25 30.12 0.01 -11.84
N GLU A 26 29.55 -0.88 -12.63
CA GLU A 26 28.51 -0.52 -13.59
C GLU A 26 27.13 -0.50 -12.91
N LEU A 27 26.25 0.41 -13.36
CA LEU A 27 24.87 0.44 -12.92
C LEU A 27 24.16 -0.87 -13.31
N PRO A 28 23.38 -1.50 -12.42
CA PRO A 28 22.68 -2.75 -12.71
C PRO A 28 21.43 -2.54 -13.57
N ILE A 29 21.42 -1.52 -14.40
CA ILE A 29 20.29 -1.14 -15.25
C ILE A 29 20.71 -0.70 -16.65
N GLN A 30 19.76 -0.83 -17.57
CA GLN A 30 19.81 -0.22 -18.89
C GLN A 30 18.52 0.58 -19.12
N VAL A 31 18.64 1.87 -19.44
CA VAL A 31 17.53 2.70 -19.89
C VAL A 31 17.30 2.44 -21.37
N LEU A 32 16.20 1.77 -21.70
CA LEU A 32 15.83 1.40 -23.07
C LEU A 32 15.08 2.53 -23.81
N SER A 33 14.42 3.40 -23.07
CA SER A 33 13.69 4.55 -23.58
C SER A 33 13.47 5.59 -22.48
N GLY A 34 13.24 6.83 -22.87
CA GLY A 34 12.96 7.96 -21.97
C GLY A 34 14.19 8.53 -21.26
N ARG A 35 13.92 9.36 -20.26
CA ARG A 35 14.94 9.99 -19.40
C ARG A 35 14.42 10.01 -17.95
N PRO A 36 14.51 8.90 -17.22
CA PRO A 36 14.02 8.82 -15.84
C PRO A 36 14.69 9.86 -14.95
N GLY A 37 13.91 10.50 -14.10
CA GLY A 37 14.40 11.47 -13.11
C GLY A 37 14.82 10.77 -11.80
N TYR A 38 15.31 11.57 -10.85
CA TYR A 38 15.79 11.11 -9.56
C TYR A 38 14.73 10.30 -8.79
N ILE A 39 13.50 10.85 -8.67
CA ILE A 39 12.40 10.16 -7.99
C ILE A 39 11.96 8.90 -8.74
N ASN A 40 11.98 8.94 -10.09
CA ASN A 40 11.64 7.75 -10.88
C ASN A 40 12.58 6.57 -10.58
N PHE A 41 13.89 6.82 -10.38
CA PHE A 41 14.83 5.78 -10.00
C PHE A 41 14.62 5.28 -8.57
N LEU A 42 14.28 6.17 -7.64
CA LEU A 42 13.92 5.73 -6.28
C LEU A 42 12.68 4.81 -6.30
N ASP A 43 11.65 5.19 -7.04
CA ASP A 43 10.45 4.38 -7.22
C ASP A 43 10.77 3.05 -7.90
N ALA A 44 11.54 3.08 -9.00
CA ALA A 44 11.94 1.90 -9.76
C ALA A 44 12.71 0.88 -8.91
N PHE A 45 13.73 1.32 -8.16
CA PHE A 45 14.57 0.41 -7.39
C PHE A 45 13.85 -0.14 -6.15
N ASN A 46 13.04 0.67 -5.46
CA ASN A 46 12.24 0.17 -4.35
C ASN A 46 11.14 -0.78 -4.83
N GLY A 47 10.45 -0.42 -5.90
CA GLY A 47 9.43 -1.27 -6.50
C GLY A 47 9.98 -2.60 -7.04
N TRP A 48 11.18 -2.58 -7.65
CA TRP A 48 11.87 -3.80 -8.10
C TRP A 48 12.15 -4.76 -6.94
N GLN A 49 12.69 -4.26 -5.84
CA GLN A 49 12.95 -5.08 -4.66
C GLN A 49 11.65 -5.69 -4.11
N LEU A 50 10.59 -4.90 -4.05
CA LEU A 50 9.28 -5.37 -3.58
C LEU A 50 8.75 -6.52 -4.44
N VAL A 51 8.70 -6.37 -5.76
CA VAL A 51 8.15 -7.43 -6.64
C VAL A 51 9.03 -8.67 -6.68
N ARG A 52 10.35 -8.53 -6.54
CA ARG A 52 11.28 -9.66 -6.42
C ARG A 52 11.01 -10.45 -5.14
N ASP A 53 10.82 -9.77 -4.02
CA ASP A 53 10.52 -10.42 -2.73
C ASP A 53 9.12 -11.07 -2.75
N LEU A 54 8.11 -10.44 -3.39
CA LEU A 54 6.79 -11.04 -3.59
C LEU A 54 6.86 -12.32 -4.40
N LYS A 55 7.56 -12.30 -5.54
CA LYS A 55 7.75 -13.49 -6.38
C LYS A 55 8.47 -14.60 -5.61
N LYS A 56 9.52 -14.28 -4.87
CA LYS A 56 10.25 -15.24 -4.03
C LYS A 56 9.35 -15.88 -2.99
N ALA A 57 8.52 -15.10 -2.31
CA ALA A 57 7.68 -15.56 -1.20
C ALA A 57 6.43 -16.34 -1.64
N THR A 58 5.96 -16.14 -2.88
CA THR A 58 4.69 -16.69 -3.35
C THR A 58 4.83 -17.65 -4.55
N GLY A 59 5.97 -17.61 -5.23
CA GLY A 59 6.19 -18.38 -6.48
C GLY A 59 5.42 -17.84 -7.70
N LEU A 60 4.70 -16.71 -7.56
CA LEU A 60 3.87 -16.15 -8.63
C LEU A 60 4.47 -14.84 -9.16
N PRO A 61 4.26 -14.51 -10.45
CA PRO A 61 4.57 -13.20 -10.97
C PRO A 61 3.95 -12.09 -10.12
N ALA A 62 4.66 -10.99 -9.95
CA ALA A 62 4.23 -9.87 -9.11
C ALA A 62 4.43 -8.53 -9.81
N ALA A 63 3.60 -7.56 -9.44
CA ALA A 63 3.68 -6.18 -9.90
C ALA A 63 3.40 -5.20 -8.77
N THR A 64 3.94 -3.99 -8.89
CA THR A 64 3.62 -2.88 -8.01
C THR A 64 3.46 -1.58 -8.79
N SER A 65 2.55 -0.73 -8.30
CA SER A 65 2.41 0.67 -8.66
C SER A 65 3.11 1.49 -7.56
N PHE A 66 4.16 2.19 -7.91
CA PHE A 66 5.01 2.92 -6.95
C PHE A 66 4.94 4.43 -7.21
N LYS A 67 4.86 5.24 -6.18
CA LYS A 67 4.82 6.70 -6.32
C LYS A 67 5.33 7.38 -5.07
N HIS A 68 6.19 8.39 -5.25
CA HIS A 68 6.78 9.13 -4.13
C HIS A 68 7.45 8.24 -3.09
N VAL A 69 8.20 7.25 -3.58
CA VAL A 69 9.01 6.30 -2.78
C VAL A 69 8.15 5.44 -1.84
N SER A 70 6.90 5.16 -2.23
CA SER A 70 6.02 4.23 -1.52
C SER A 70 5.08 3.52 -2.51
N PRO A 71 4.68 2.28 -2.23
CA PRO A 71 3.72 1.57 -3.07
C PRO A 71 2.32 2.17 -2.92
N ALA A 72 1.65 2.44 -4.04
CA ALA A 72 0.22 2.72 -4.10
C ALA A 72 -0.59 1.42 -4.16
N GLY A 73 0.00 0.37 -4.71
CA GLY A 73 -0.55 -0.97 -4.76
C GLY A 73 0.52 -2.00 -5.10
N ALA A 74 0.33 -3.23 -4.64
CA ALA A 74 1.19 -4.38 -4.89
C ALA A 74 0.34 -5.64 -4.99
N SER A 75 0.67 -6.56 -5.88
CA SER A 75 -0.07 -7.81 -6.00
C SER A 75 0.70 -8.89 -6.74
N ILE A 76 0.16 -10.11 -6.66
CA ILE A 76 0.62 -11.29 -7.37
C ILE A 76 -0.38 -11.70 -8.47
N GLY A 77 0.07 -12.55 -9.38
CA GLY A 77 -0.64 -12.92 -10.61
C GLY A 77 -1.78 -13.91 -10.42
N LEU A 78 -2.75 -13.60 -9.57
CA LEU A 78 -3.99 -14.37 -9.48
C LEU A 78 -4.99 -13.91 -10.55
N PRO A 79 -5.80 -14.81 -11.11
CA PRO A 79 -6.79 -14.49 -12.13
C PRO A 79 -7.76 -13.40 -11.69
N LEU A 80 -8.24 -12.61 -12.63
CA LEU A 80 -9.32 -11.65 -12.40
C LEU A 80 -10.68 -12.37 -12.44
N ASN A 81 -11.67 -11.79 -11.73
CA ASN A 81 -13.08 -12.10 -11.97
C ASN A 81 -13.76 -10.93 -12.71
N GLU A 82 -15.01 -11.09 -13.09
CA GLU A 82 -15.76 -10.09 -13.86
C GLU A 82 -15.86 -8.74 -13.12
N THR A 83 -16.07 -8.76 -11.82
CA THR A 83 -16.17 -7.54 -11.00
C THR A 83 -14.84 -6.79 -10.98
N LEU A 84 -13.74 -7.50 -10.77
CA LEU A 84 -12.40 -6.90 -10.80
C LEU A 84 -12.06 -6.38 -12.20
N ALA A 85 -12.43 -7.10 -13.26
CA ALA A 85 -12.22 -6.63 -14.63
C ALA A 85 -12.93 -5.29 -14.87
N LYS A 86 -14.16 -5.12 -14.37
CA LYS A 86 -14.93 -3.88 -14.47
C LYS A 86 -14.28 -2.73 -13.70
N ILE A 87 -13.95 -2.93 -12.43
CA ILE A 87 -13.37 -1.84 -11.60
C ILE A 87 -11.94 -1.47 -11.98
N TYR A 88 -11.22 -2.35 -12.70
CA TYR A 88 -9.88 -2.09 -13.24
C TYR A 88 -9.90 -1.59 -14.68
N TRP A 89 -11.09 -1.41 -15.28
CA TRP A 89 -11.27 -0.93 -16.65
C TRP A 89 -10.57 -1.81 -17.70
N VAL A 90 -10.67 -3.13 -17.53
CA VAL A 90 -10.13 -4.12 -18.46
C VAL A 90 -11.19 -5.05 -19.00
N ASP A 91 -12.46 -4.83 -18.66
CA ASP A 91 -13.62 -5.61 -19.10
C ASP A 91 -13.88 -5.53 -20.61
N ASP A 92 -13.30 -4.54 -21.28
CA ASP A 92 -13.28 -4.38 -22.75
C ASP A 92 -12.10 -5.10 -23.44
N MET A 93 -11.31 -5.89 -22.69
CA MET A 93 -10.18 -6.66 -23.17
C MET A 93 -10.43 -8.16 -22.98
N ASP A 94 -9.56 -9.00 -23.53
CA ASP A 94 -9.59 -10.46 -23.31
C ASP A 94 -8.99 -10.84 -21.94
N TRP A 95 -9.52 -10.23 -20.87
CA TRP A 95 -8.99 -10.34 -19.52
C TRP A 95 -8.99 -11.76 -18.95
N LYS A 96 -9.86 -12.66 -19.49
CA LYS A 96 -9.91 -14.08 -19.08
C LYS A 96 -8.65 -14.85 -19.47
N ASN A 97 -7.98 -14.39 -20.51
CA ASN A 97 -6.76 -14.99 -21.06
C ASN A 97 -5.50 -14.17 -20.72
N PHE A 98 -5.59 -13.17 -19.83
CA PHE A 98 -4.41 -12.42 -19.41
C PHE A 98 -3.33 -13.32 -18.81
N SER A 99 -2.07 -13.00 -19.11
CA SER A 99 -0.94 -13.61 -18.43
C SER A 99 -1.00 -13.34 -16.92
N PRO A 100 -0.39 -14.20 -16.09
CA PRO A 100 -0.30 -13.94 -14.66
C PRO A 100 0.34 -12.59 -14.32
N LEU A 101 1.32 -12.14 -15.12
CA LEU A 101 1.94 -10.82 -14.93
C LEU A 101 0.98 -9.67 -15.24
N ALA A 102 0.19 -9.78 -16.29
CA ALA A 102 -0.86 -8.82 -16.63
C ALA A 102 -1.93 -8.74 -15.53
N CYS A 103 -2.34 -9.88 -14.98
CA CYS A 103 -3.25 -9.95 -13.83
C CYS A 103 -2.63 -9.25 -12.59
N ALA A 104 -1.35 -9.50 -12.30
CA ALA A 104 -0.64 -8.85 -11.21
C ALA A 104 -0.65 -7.32 -11.39
N TYR A 105 -0.31 -6.83 -12.57
CA TYR A 105 -0.30 -5.39 -12.83
C TYR A 105 -1.70 -4.76 -12.74
N ALA A 106 -2.73 -5.39 -13.32
CA ALA A 106 -4.10 -4.91 -13.25
C ALA A 106 -4.57 -4.76 -11.78
N ARG A 107 -4.26 -5.74 -10.94
CA ARG A 107 -4.56 -5.74 -9.51
C ARG A 107 -3.77 -4.68 -8.75
N ALA A 108 -2.45 -4.61 -8.95
CA ALA A 108 -1.59 -3.65 -8.25
C ALA A 108 -2.04 -2.21 -8.52
N ARG A 109 -2.26 -1.86 -9.79
CA ARG A 109 -2.74 -0.53 -10.16
C ARG A 109 -4.18 -0.29 -9.74
N GLY A 110 -5.02 -1.34 -9.79
CA GLY A 110 -6.43 -1.30 -9.45
C GLY A 110 -6.73 -1.08 -7.96
N ALA A 111 -5.74 -1.29 -7.08
CA ALA A 111 -5.88 -1.12 -5.64
C ALA A 111 -6.24 0.32 -5.24
N ASP A 112 -5.52 1.28 -5.78
CA ASP A 112 -5.73 2.70 -5.56
C ASP A 112 -5.48 3.44 -6.88
N ARG A 113 -6.54 3.54 -7.69
CA ARG A 113 -6.45 4.09 -9.04
C ARG A 113 -6.09 5.57 -9.05
N MET A 114 -6.49 6.32 -8.02
CA MET A 114 -6.17 7.75 -7.89
C MET A 114 -4.69 7.95 -7.58
N SER A 115 -4.14 7.25 -6.60
CA SER A 115 -2.72 7.34 -6.26
C SER A 115 -1.82 6.79 -7.36
N SER A 116 -2.29 5.80 -8.13
CA SER A 116 -1.54 5.19 -9.23
C SER A 116 -1.49 6.06 -10.51
N PHE A 117 -2.16 7.19 -10.56
CA PHE A 117 -2.05 8.12 -11.68
C PHE A 117 -0.65 8.76 -11.72
N GLY A 118 0.12 8.47 -12.76
CA GLY A 118 1.51 8.93 -12.88
C GLY A 118 2.52 8.14 -12.03
N ASP A 119 2.23 6.87 -11.76
CA ASP A 119 3.09 5.93 -11.04
C ASP A 119 4.34 5.51 -11.81
N PHE A 120 5.25 4.83 -11.11
CA PHE A 120 6.31 4.02 -11.68
C PHE A 120 5.99 2.53 -11.42
N ILE A 121 5.99 1.75 -12.51
CA ILE A 121 5.58 0.35 -12.48
C ILE A 121 6.80 -0.54 -12.30
N SER A 122 6.73 -1.54 -11.41
CA SER A 122 7.76 -2.58 -11.32
C SER A 122 7.14 -3.96 -11.55
N LEU A 123 7.82 -4.77 -12.34
CA LEU A 123 7.38 -6.11 -12.75
C LEU A 123 8.46 -7.14 -12.38
N SER A 124 8.06 -8.24 -11.77
CA SER A 124 8.99 -9.29 -11.32
C SER A 124 9.50 -10.19 -12.44
N ASP A 125 8.88 -10.12 -13.60
CA ASP A 125 9.13 -10.99 -14.76
C ASP A 125 9.30 -10.17 -16.04
N ILE A 126 9.70 -10.86 -17.13
CA ILE A 126 9.77 -10.26 -18.46
C ILE A 126 8.38 -9.72 -18.83
N CYS A 127 8.33 -8.42 -19.11
CA CYS A 127 7.09 -7.76 -19.54
C CYS A 127 6.63 -8.36 -20.87
N ASP A 128 5.46 -8.96 -20.87
CA ASP A 128 4.80 -9.55 -22.03
C ASP A 128 3.87 -8.55 -22.73
N LYS A 129 3.30 -8.98 -23.86
CA LYS A 129 2.37 -8.19 -24.68
C LYS A 129 1.14 -7.74 -23.89
N ASP A 130 0.51 -8.64 -23.13
CA ASP A 130 -0.72 -8.33 -22.39
C ASP A 130 -0.46 -7.26 -21.35
N THR A 131 0.61 -7.41 -20.58
CA THR A 131 1.05 -6.41 -19.60
C THR A 131 1.37 -5.06 -20.25
N ALA A 132 2.07 -5.07 -21.39
CA ALA A 132 2.38 -3.84 -22.13
C ALA A 132 1.13 -3.14 -22.66
N MET A 133 0.12 -3.89 -23.13
CA MET A 133 -1.17 -3.35 -23.59
C MET A 133 -1.94 -2.68 -22.44
N LEU A 134 -1.90 -3.24 -21.25
CA LEU A 134 -2.47 -2.61 -20.05
C LEU A 134 -1.72 -1.33 -19.70
N ILE A 135 -0.40 -1.38 -19.64
CA ILE A 135 0.45 -0.21 -19.35
C ILE A 135 0.21 0.91 -20.37
N LYS A 136 0.04 0.57 -21.65
CA LYS A 136 -0.21 1.55 -22.72
C LYS A 136 -1.45 2.40 -22.46
N ARG A 137 -2.49 1.83 -21.86
CA ARG A 137 -3.78 2.48 -21.61
C ARG A 137 -3.78 3.42 -20.42
N GLU A 138 -2.84 3.25 -19.51
CA GLU A 138 -2.80 3.96 -18.23
C GLU A 138 -1.80 5.12 -18.24
N VAL A 139 -2.01 6.12 -17.40
CA VAL A 139 -1.06 7.22 -17.19
C VAL A 139 -0.05 6.78 -16.15
N SER A 140 1.18 6.56 -16.59
CA SER A 140 2.33 6.18 -15.75
C SER A 140 3.59 6.91 -16.20
N ASP A 141 4.59 7.01 -15.32
CA ASP A 141 5.85 7.68 -15.64
C ASP A 141 6.89 6.75 -16.25
N GLY A 142 6.86 5.49 -15.90
CA GLY A 142 7.78 4.50 -16.42
C GLY A 142 7.52 3.10 -15.91
N VAL A 143 8.35 2.17 -16.39
CA VAL A 143 8.32 0.77 -15.99
C VAL A 143 9.73 0.22 -15.86
N ILE A 144 9.97 -0.64 -14.85
CA ILE A 144 11.17 -1.44 -14.67
C ILE A 144 10.82 -2.92 -14.66
N ALA A 145 11.59 -3.72 -15.39
CA ALA A 145 11.44 -5.17 -15.48
C ALA A 145 12.79 -5.82 -15.77
N PRO A 146 12.98 -7.13 -15.52
CA PRO A 146 14.20 -7.86 -15.89
C PRO A 146 14.37 -7.99 -17.41
N GLY A 147 13.29 -7.80 -18.15
CA GLY A 147 13.29 -7.83 -19.63
C GLY A 147 11.95 -7.44 -20.21
N TYR A 148 11.88 -7.43 -21.51
CA TYR A 148 10.69 -7.12 -22.30
C TYR A 148 10.66 -8.04 -23.53
N THR A 149 9.50 -8.60 -23.88
CA THR A 149 9.36 -9.22 -25.20
C THR A 149 9.49 -8.13 -26.28
N GLU A 150 9.84 -8.51 -27.49
CA GLU A 150 9.97 -7.57 -28.61
C GLU A 150 8.67 -6.78 -28.82
N GLU A 151 7.53 -7.48 -28.86
CA GLU A 151 6.21 -6.87 -28.98
C GLU A 151 5.91 -5.90 -27.84
N ALA A 152 6.19 -6.29 -26.60
CA ALA A 152 5.97 -5.42 -25.42
C ALA A 152 6.79 -4.15 -25.51
N LEU A 153 8.05 -4.26 -25.90
CA LEU A 153 8.96 -3.12 -26.02
C LEU A 153 8.48 -2.15 -27.10
N GLU A 154 8.02 -2.66 -28.25
CA GLU A 154 7.45 -1.82 -29.32
C GLU A 154 6.20 -1.09 -28.86
N ILE A 155 5.28 -1.75 -28.16
CA ILE A 155 4.07 -1.15 -27.61
C ILE A 155 4.41 -0.01 -26.62
N LEU A 156 5.34 -0.25 -25.70
CA LEU A 156 5.74 0.70 -24.67
C LEU A 156 6.50 1.90 -25.23
N LYS A 157 7.35 1.70 -26.23
CA LYS A 157 8.08 2.79 -26.92
C LYS A 157 7.14 3.81 -27.59
N GLN A 158 5.92 3.43 -27.96
CA GLN A 158 4.94 4.35 -28.54
C GLN A 158 4.34 5.32 -27.52
N LYS A 159 4.44 5.03 -26.19
CA LYS A 159 3.90 5.93 -25.15
C LYS A 159 4.68 7.24 -25.07
N LYS A 160 4.00 8.31 -24.62
CA LYS A 160 4.58 9.64 -24.43
C LYS A 160 5.38 10.11 -25.67
N LYS A 161 4.90 9.78 -26.87
CA LYS A 161 5.56 10.13 -28.14
C LYS A 161 7.01 9.66 -28.21
N GLY A 162 7.29 8.45 -27.72
CA GLY A 162 8.62 7.85 -27.69
C GLY A 162 9.48 8.22 -26.48
N ASN A 163 8.95 8.94 -25.51
CA ASN A 163 9.67 9.38 -24.30
C ASN A 163 9.21 8.68 -23.01
N TYR A 164 8.56 7.54 -23.11
CA TYR A 164 8.18 6.76 -21.95
C TYR A 164 9.41 6.11 -21.30
N ASN A 165 9.51 6.17 -19.98
CA ASN A 165 10.67 5.60 -19.29
C ASN A 165 10.55 4.06 -19.24
N ILE A 166 11.50 3.38 -19.88
CA ILE A 166 11.60 1.91 -19.91
C ILE A 166 12.98 1.54 -19.38
N ILE A 167 13.02 0.83 -18.25
CA ILE A 167 14.26 0.43 -17.59
C ILE A 167 14.32 -1.10 -17.56
N LYS A 168 15.42 -1.66 -18.06
CA LYS A 168 15.79 -3.06 -17.84
C LYS A 168 16.72 -3.14 -16.65
N ILE A 169 16.43 -4.03 -15.68
CA ILE A 169 17.26 -4.32 -14.51
C ILE A 169 17.97 -5.66 -14.69
N ASP A 170 19.19 -5.77 -14.18
CA ASP A 170 19.85 -7.06 -14.02
C ASP A 170 19.26 -7.79 -12.80
N GLU A 171 18.48 -8.83 -13.05
CA GLU A 171 17.82 -9.61 -12.01
C GLU A 171 18.82 -10.34 -11.10
N ASN A 172 20.03 -10.62 -11.55
CA ASN A 172 21.07 -11.31 -10.82
C ASN A 172 21.90 -10.37 -9.93
N TYR A 173 21.74 -9.06 -10.09
CA TYR A 173 22.46 -8.09 -9.28
C TYR A 173 22.10 -8.20 -7.81
N LYS A 174 23.14 -8.29 -6.97
CA LYS A 174 23.00 -8.29 -5.50
C LYS A 174 23.63 -7.01 -4.96
N PRO A 175 22.83 -6.15 -4.30
CA PRO A 175 23.36 -4.96 -3.62
C PRO A 175 24.34 -5.35 -2.51
N ALA A 176 25.23 -4.41 -2.14
CA ALA A 176 26.13 -4.59 -0.99
C ALA A 176 25.32 -4.83 0.31
N GLU A 177 25.92 -5.56 1.26
CA GLU A 177 25.30 -5.85 2.56
C GLU A 177 25.11 -4.60 3.40
N ILE A 178 25.94 -3.59 3.18
CA ILE A 178 25.92 -2.31 3.90
C ILE A 178 25.38 -1.22 2.99
N GLU A 179 24.34 -0.54 3.46
CA GLU A 179 23.78 0.63 2.80
C GLU A 179 24.12 1.93 3.55
N ARG A 180 24.26 3.02 2.80
CA ARG A 180 24.64 4.34 3.31
C ARG A 180 23.67 5.40 2.88
N LYS A 181 23.37 6.32 3.80
CA LYS A 181 22.57 7.50 3.54
C LYS A 181 23.27 8.72 4.12
N GLN A 182 23.28 9.83 3.38
CA GLN A 182 23.84 11.09 3.85
C GLN A 182 22.75 12.09 4.18
N VAL A 183 22.84 12.70 5.37
CA VAL A 183 21.98 13.79 5.81
C VAL A 183 22.86 14.84 6.47
N PHE A 184 22.77 16.09 6.02
CA PHE A 184 23.56 17.19 6.56
C PHE A 184 25.07 16.92 6.60
N GLY A 185 25.60 16.22 5.59
CA GLY A 185 27.02 15.83 5.52
C GLY A 185 27.41 14.64 6.40
N VAL A 186 26.53 14.19 7.30
CA VAL A 186 26.76 13.00 8.13
C VAL A 186 26.32 11.76 7.34
N THR A 187 27.20 10.77 7.29
CA THR A 187 26.89 9.47 6.68
C THR A 187 26.33 8.52 7.73
N PHE A 188 25.15 8.01 7.48
CA PHE A 188 24.53 6.92 8.23
C PHE A 188 24.84 5.62 7.48
N GLU A 189 25.27 4.61 8.20
CA GLU A 189 25.61 3.28 7.70
C GLU A 189 24.82 2.24 8.47
N GLN A 190 24.23 1.26 7.76
CA GLN A 190 23.49 0.16 8.37
C GLN A 190 23.55 -1.08 7.49
N GLY A 191 23.30 -2.24 8.09
CA GLY A 191 23.02 -3.45 7.32
C GLY A 191 21.74 -3.30 6.49
N ARG A 192 21.77 -3.77 5.26
CA ARG A 192 20.58 -3.80 4.40
C ARG A 192 19.49 -4.68 5.02
N ASN A 193 18.24 -4.30 4.86
CA ASN A 193 17.11 -5.11 5.34
C ASN A 193 16.95 -6.36 4.46
N GLU A 194 17.56 -7.48 4.90
CA GLU A 194 17.49 -8.78 4.22
C GLU A 194 16.48 -9.75 4.85
N LEU A 195 15.57 -9.24 5.69
CA LEU A 195 14.54 -10.08 6.31
C LEU A 195 13.77 -10.85 5.25
N ASP A 196 13.87 -12.18 5.30
CA ASP A 196 13.12 -13.08 4.44
C ASP A 196 11.73 -13.32 5.04
N ILE A 197 10.70 -12.97 4.29
CA ILE A 197 9.32 -13.09 4.74
C ILE A 197 8.76 -14.41 4.21
N ASN A 198 8.84 -15.42 5.04
CA ASN A 198 8.47 -16.81 4.76
C ASN A 198 7.45 -17.34 5.78
N ASP A 199 7.07 -18.60 5.66
CA ASP A 199 6.10 -19.22 6.57
C ASP A 199 6.61 -19.40 7.99
N GLU A 200 7.93 -19.55 8.19
CA GLU A 200 8.53 -19.65 9.51
C GLU A 200 8.32 -18.36 10.32
N LEU A 201 8.42 -17.20 9.64
CA LEU A 201 8.14 -15.90 10.25
C LEU A 201 6.71 -15.81 10.80
N LEU A 202 5.75 -16.50 10.17
CA LEU A 202 4.34 -16.52 10.55
C LEU A 202 4.04 -17.56 11.66
N GLY A 203 5.01 -18.34 12.10
CA GLY A 203 4.82 -19.44 13.07
C GLY A 203 4.46 -18.98 14.49
N ASN A 204 4.77 -17.75 14.89
CA ASN A 204 4.49 -17.25 16.23
C ASN A 204 3.08 -16.61 16.33
N ILE A 205 2.05 -17.43 16.43
CA ILE A 205 0.65 -16.99 16.55
C ILE A 205 0.33 -16.79 18.03
N VAL A 206 0.02 -15.55 18.43
CA VAL A 206 -0.17 -15.16 19.85
C VAL A 206 -1.65 -15.01 20.25
N THR A 207 -2.59 -15.19 19.32
CA THR A 207 -4.04 -15.19 19.59
C THR A 207 -4.54 -16.55 20.04
N ASN A 208 -5.77 -16.63 20.59
CA ASN A 208 -6.41 -17.89 21.00
C ASN A 208 -6.60 -18.83 19.81
N ASN A 209 -7.05 -18.30 18.66
CA ASN A 209 -7.07 -19.06 17.43
C ASN A 209 -5.66 -19.22 16.87
N LYS A 210 -5.25 -20.45 16.59
CA LYS A 210 -3.93 -20.80 16.04
C LYS A 210 -3.99 -21.24 14.57
N GLU A 211 -5.19 -21.35 14.01
CA GLU A 211 -5.37 -21.77 12.63
C GLU A 211 -5.19 -20.61 11.68
N LEU A 212 -4.45 -20.82 10.62
CA LEU A 212 -4.15 -19.86 9.58
C LEU A 212 -4.23 -20.58 8.22
N SER A 213 -5.20 -20.19 7.40
CA SER A 213 -5.32 -20.77 6.05
C SER A 213 -4.14 -20.37 5.16
N ASP A 214 -3.92 -21.10 4.09
CA ASP A 214 -2.82 -20.82 3.17
C ASP A 214 -3.05 -19.48 2.43
N GLU A 215 -4.30 -19.13 2.14
CA GLU A 215 -4.67 -17.82 1.59
C GLU A 215 -4.31 -16.70 2.56
N ALA A 216 -4.59 -16.90 3.83
CA ALA A 216 -4.26 -15.94 4.87
C ALA A 216 -2.75 -15.78 5.05
N LYS A 217 -1.99 -16.88 5.06
CA LYS A 217 -0.51 -16.83 5.09
C LYS A 217 0.04 -16.08 3.88
N ARG A 218 -0.48 -16.38 2.69
CA ARG A 218 -0.13 -15.69 1.45
C ARG A 218 -0.36 -14.19 1.59
N ASP A 219 -1.55 -13.77 1.99
CA ASP A 219 -1.95 -12.37 2.08
C ASP A 219 -1.18 -11.62 3.18
N LEU A 220 -0.87 -12.29 4.29
CA LEU A 220 0.01 -11.75 5.33
C LEU A 220 1.45 -11.55 4.84
N LYS A 221 2.00 -12.48 4.07
CA LYS A 221 3.32 -12.31 3.45
C LYS A 221 3.33 -11.11 2.50
N ILE A 222 2.30 -10.94 1.69
CA ILE A 222 2.16 -9.78 0.80
C ILE A 222 2.11 -8.48 1.60
N ALA A 223 1.33 -8.43 2.70
CA ALA A 223 1.26 -7.27 3.56
C ALA A 223 2.64 -6.89 4.11
N LEU A 224 3.38 -7.86 4.67
CA LEU A 224 4.71 -7.61 5.25
C LEU A 224 5.75 -7.17 4.22
N ILE A 225 5.78 -7.83 3.06
CA ILE A 225 6.70 -7.47 1.98
C ILE A 225 6.37 -6.06 1.47
N THR A 226 5.09 -5.73 1.32
CA THR A 226 4.68 -4.37 0.93
C THR A 226 5.18 -3.34 1.95
N LEU A 227 5.01 -3.62 3.25
CA LEU A 227 5.45 -2.71 4.33
C LEU A 227 6.97 -2.59 4.45
N LYS A 228 7.73 -3.65 4.11
CA LYS A 228 9.20 -3.61 4.07
C LYS A 228 9.72 -2.48 3.18
N TYR A 229 8.96 -2.09 2.15
CA TYR A 229 9.30 -1.05 1.17
C TYR A 229 8.40 0.19 1.28
N THR A 230 7.71 0.35 2.41
CA THR A 230 6.81 1.48 2.66
C THR A 230 7.37 2.36 3.78
N GLN A 231 7.32 3.67 3.60
CA GLN A 231 7.76 4.63 4.61
C GLN A 231 6.94 4.49 5.91
N SER A 232 7.62 4.35 7.05
CA SER A 232 7.03 4.26 8.39
C SER A 232 6.42 5.62 8.84
N ASN A 233 5.36 5.65 9.67
CA ASN A 233 4.52 4.52 10.06
C ASN A 233 3.75 4.03 8.85
N SER A 234 3.61 2.72 8.72
CA SER A 234 2.91 2.12 7.60
C SER A 234 1.98 0.98 8.02
N VAL A 235 0.85 0.87 7.32
CA VAL A 235 -0.18 -0.17 7.50
C VAL A 235 -0.67 -0.60 6.12
N CYS A 236 -0.90 -1.89 5.94
CA CYS A 236 -1.35 -2.46 4.67
C CYS A 236 -2.49 -3.46 4.89
N TYR A 237 -3.59 -3.29 4.16
CA TYR A 237 -4.68 -4.25 4.04
C TYR A 237 -4.50 -5.05 2.77
N VAL A 238 -4.66 -6.36 2.85
CA VAL A 238 -4.48 -7.29 1.72
C VAL A 238 -5.68 -8.23 1.63
N LYS A 239 -6.13 -8.48 0.41
CA LYS A 239 -7.18 -9.45 0.11
C LYS A 239 -6.90 -10.13 -1.22
N ASP A 240 -7.05 -11.44 -1.25
CA ASP A 240 -6.95 -12.25 -2.47
C ASP A 240 -5.70 -11.93 -3.30
N GLY A 241 -4.53 -11.90 -2.65
CA GLY A 241 -3.25 -11.70 -3.31
C GLY A 241 -2.94 -10.26 -3.72
N GLN A 242 -3.67 -9.27 -3.20
CA GLN A 242 -3.57 -7.86 -3.56
C GLN A 242 -3.59 -6.96 -2.34
N ALA A 243 -2.64 -6.04 -2.23
CA ALA A 243 -2.72 -4.93 -1.29
C ALA A 243 -3.83 -3.97 -1.74
N ILE A 244 -4.89 -3.88 -0.94
CA ILE A 244 -6.10 -3.12 -1.27
C ILE A 244 -6.16 -1.75 -0.58
N GLY A 245 -5.29 -1.50 0.38
CA GLY A 245 -5.17 -0.20 1.03
C GLY A 245 -3.84 -0.08 1.77
N ILE A 246 -3.03 0.91 1.39
CA ILE A 246 -1.71 1.16 1.95
C ILE A 246 -1.68 2.58 2.53
N GLY A 247 -1.37 2.68 3.81
CA GLY A 247 -1.06 3.94 4.49
C GLY A 247 0.44 4.03 4.71
N ALA A 248 1.05 5.16 4.37
CA ALA A 248 2.48 5.36 4.41
C ALA A 248 2.85 6.70 5.05
N GLY A 249 3.99 6.77 5.76
CA GLY A 249 4.64 8.01 6.17
C GLY A 249 3.86 8.86 7.18
N GLN A 250 2.94 8.28 7.95
CA GLN A 250 2.17 9.02 8.93
C GLN A 250 2.89 9.07 10.29
N GLN A 251 2.85 10.25 10.96
CA GLN A 251 3.46 10.42 12.28
C GLN A 251 2.68 9.68 13.39
N SER A 252 1.39 9.41 13.17
CA SER A 252 0.55 8.68 14.11
C SER A 252 0.10 7.34 13.52
N ARG A 253 0.23 6.27 14.31
CA ARG A 253 -0.21 4.92 13.91
C ARG A 253 -1.68 4.88 13.55
N ILE A 254 -2.54 5.51 14.36
CA ILE A 254 -3.98 5.54 14.09
C ILE A 254 -4.32 6.30 12.80
N HIS A 255 -3.62 7.39 12.48
CA HIS A 255 -3.82 8.08 11.21
C HIS A 255 -3.42 7.18 10.03
N CYS A 256 -2.35 6.42 10.17
CA CYS A 256 -1.93 5.46 9.17
C CYS A 256 -2.97 4.34 8.96
N THR A 257 -3.49 3.78 10.06
CA THR A 257 -4.54 2.75 10.03
C THR A 257 -5.82 3.27 9.38
N ARG A 258 -6.21 4.52 9.69
CA ARG A 258 -7.36 5.19 9.04
C ARG A 258 -7.15 5.37 7.54
N LEU A 259 -5.99 5.88 7.14
CA LEU A 259 -5.66 6.12 5.73
C LEU A 259 -5.69 4.81 4.93
N ALA A 260 -5.00 3.77 5.42
CA ALA A 260 -4.99 2.47 4.78
C ALA A 260 -6.40 1.85 4.71
N GLY A 261 -7.15 1.93 5.81
CA GLY A 261 -8.52 1.43 5.87
C GLY A 261 -9.48 2.18 4.95
N ASN A 262 -9.38 3.50 4.84
CA ASN A 262 -10.21 4.27 3.90
C ASN A 262 -9.96 3.86 2.45
N LYS A 263 -8.70 3.62 2.06
CA LYS A 263 -8.37 3.11 0.72
C LYS A 263 -8.93 1.71 0.47
N ALA A 264 -8.83 0.82 1.45
CA ALA A 264 -9.40 -0.52 1.38
C ALA A 264 -10.94 -0.48 1.28
N ASP A 265 -11.59 0.42 2.02
CA ASP A 265 -13.03 0.65 1.95
C ASP A 265 -13.45 1.15 0.56
N ILE A 266 -12.74 2.11 -0.02
CA ILE A 266 -12.99 2.61 -1.37
C ILE A 266 -12.85 1.50 -2.40
N TRP A 267 -11.79 0.69 -2.32
CA TRP A 267 -11.60 -0.45 -3.22
C TRP A 267 -12.78 -1.42 -3.18
N TRP A 268 -13.34 -1.71 -2.00
CA TRP A 268 -14.49 -2.59 -1.84
C TRP A 268 -15.79 -1.91 -2.28
N LEU A 269 -15.99 -0.64 -1.96
CA LEU A 269 -17.18 0.14 -2.36
C LEU A 269 -17.27 0.32 -3.88
N ARG A 270 -16.14 0.41 -4.59
CA ARG A 270 -16.13 0.43 -6.07
C ARG A 270 -16.77 -0.82 -6.69
N GLN A 271 -16.87 -1.92 -5.96
CA GLN A 271 -17.49 -3.17 -6.39
C GLN A 271 -19.00 -3.24 -6.07
N ALA A 272 -19.55 -2.26 -5.39
CA ALA A 272 -20.98 -2.23 -5.07
C ALA A 272 -21.82 -2.10 -6.36
N PRO A 273 -22.97 -2.81 -6.45
CA PRO A 273 -23.84 -2.75 -7.61
C PRO A 273 -24.24 -1.31 -8.00
N LYS A 274 -24.46 -0.44 -7.01
CA LYS A 274 -24.79 0.97 -7.22
C LYS A 274 -23.65 1.74 -7.90
N VAL A 275 -22.40 1.41 -7.61
CA VAL A 275 -21.22 2.03 -8.24
C VAL A 275 -20.95 1.42 -9.61
N LEU A 276 -21.08 0.10 -9.75
CA LEU A 276 -20.95 -0.58 -11.05
C LEU A 276 -22.04 -0.17 -12.04
N GLY A 277 -23.19 0.27 -11.55
CA GLY A 277 -24.32 0.75 -12.35
C GLY A 277 -24.23 2.22 -12.80
N LEU A 278 -23.19 2.97 -12.42
CA LEU A 278 -23.01 4.36 -12.83
C LEU A 278 -22.88 4.50 -14.35
N GLN A 279 -23.72 5.35 -14.95
CA GLN A 279 -23.75 5.59 -16.39
C GLN A 279 -23.01 6.89 -16.70
N PHE A 280 -21.81 6.76 -17.23
CA PHE A 280 -20.97 7.92 -17.59
C PHE A 280 -21.29 8.46 -18.98
N VAL A 281 -21.06 9.76 -19.19
CA VAL A 281 -21.17 10.38 -20.52
C VAL A 281 -20.17 9.77 -21.49
N ASP A 282 -20.50 9.77 -22.78
CA ASP A 282 -19.63 9.23 -23.81
C ASP A 282 -18.34 10.04 -23.91
N GLY A 283 -17.22 9.35 -24.07
CA GLY A 283 -15.91 9.97 -24.21
C GLY A 283 -15.27 10.47 -22.92
N ILE A 284 -15.86 10.25 -21.74
CA ILE A 284 -15.23 10.59 -20.46
C ILE A 284 -13.87 9.91 -20.34
N LYS A 285 -12.85 10.64 -19.92
CA LYS A 285 -11.52 10.08 -19.70
C LYS A 285 -11.50 9.16 -18.47
N ARG A 286 -10.64 8.14 -18.48
CA ARG A 286 -10.50 7.21 -17.36
C ARG A 286 -10.21 7.89 -16.03
N ALA A 287 -9.29 8.87 -16.02
CA ALA A 287 -8.94 9.59 -14.81
C ALA A 287 -10.13 10.39 -14.25
N ASP A 288 -10.92 11.03 -15.13
CA ASP A 288 -12.11 11.78 -14.72
C ASP A 288 -13.20 10.85 -14.17
N ARG A 289 -13.33 9.63 -14.77
CA ARG A 289 -14.23 8.59 -14.29
C ARG A 289 -13.80 8.05 -12.93
N ASP A 290 -12.50 7.78 -12.74
CA ASP A 290 -11.96 7.31 -11.46
C ASP A 290 -12.18 8.35 -10.35
N ASN A 291 -11.92 9.63 -10.66
CA ASN A 291 -12.16 10.73 -9.72
C ASN A 291 -13.66 10.86 -9.37
N ALA A 292 -14.53 10.78 -10.37
CA ALA A 292 -15.97 10.89 -10.14
C ALA A 292 -16.51 9.76 -9.25
N ILE A 293 -15.97 8.53 -9.39
CA ILE A 293 -16.34 7.41 -8.53
C ILE A 293 -15.87 7.65 -7.10
N ASP A 294 -14.63 8.07 -6.89
CA ASP A 294 -14.10 8.31 -5.55
C ASP A 294 -14.86 9.43 -4.83
N VAL A 295 -15.18 10.53 -5.55
CA VAL A 295 -16.00 11.61 -5.00
C VAL A 295 -17.43 11.13 -4.71
N TYR A 296 -18.06 10.36 -5.63
CA TYR A 296 -19.39 9.80 -5.44
C TYR A 296 -19.50 8.90 -4.19
N ILE A 297 -18.47 8.15 -3.88
CA ILE A 297 -18.39 7.29 -2.70
C ILE A 297 -18.10 8.10 -1.42
N SER A 298 -17.45 9.25 -1.53
CA SER A 298 -16.99 10.06 -0.41
C SER A 298 -18.11 10.86 0.25
N ASP A 299 -17.76 11.61 1.30
CA ASP A 299 -18.67 12.58 1.93
C ASP A 299 -18.90 13.84 1.06
N GLU A 300 -18.06 14.03 0.04
CA GLU A 300 -18.10 15.17 -0.90
C GLU A 300 -18.91 14.84 -2.17
N TYR A 301 -19.78 13.83 -2.12
CA TYR A 301 -20.54 13.35 -3.30
C TYR A 301 -21.35 14.44 -4.01
N MET A 302 -21.72 15.51 -3.32
CA MET A 302 -22.41 16.66 -3.94
C MET A 302 -21.55 17.38 -4.97
N ASP A 303 -20.22 17.27 -4.91
CA ASP A 303 -19.32 17.88 -5.90
C ASP A 303 -19.48 17.24 -7.30
N VAL A 304 -20.09 16.06 -7.38
CA VAL A 304 -20.40 15.38 -8.64
C VAL A 304 -21.91 15.15 -8.86
N LEU A 305 -22.75 15.36 -7.83
CA LEU A 305 -24.21 15.13 -7.92
C LEU A 305 -25.05 16.42 -7.87
N ALA A 306 -24.45 17.59 -7.62
CA ALA A 306 -25.19 18.86 -7.62
C ALA A 306 -25.81 19.14 -8.99
N ASP A 307 -26.97 19.84 -9.00
CA ASP A 307 -27.65 20.25 -10.23
C ASP A 307 -26.74 21.20 -11.05
N GLY A 308 -26.67 20.97 -12.36
CA GLY A 308 -25.75 21.66 -13.26
C GLY A 308 -24.29 21.15 -13.23
N VAL A 309 -23.99 20.15 -12.40
CA VAL A 309 -22.66 19.52 -12.31
C VAL A 309 -22.70 18.07 -12.79
N TRP A 310 -23.67 17.28 -12.33
CA TRP A 310 -23.76 15.85 -12.63
C TRP A 310 -23.85 15.55 -14.14
N GLU A 311 -24.48 16.41 -14.91
CA GLU A 311 -24.67 16.26 -16.36
C GLU A 311 -23.34 16.24 -17.14
N LYS A 312 -22.28 16.77 -16.57
CA LYS A 312 -20.93 16.75 -17.17
C LYS A 312 -20.26 15.38 -17.05
N THR A 313 -20.75 14.55 -16.15
CA THR A 313 -20.11 13.28 -15.77
C THR A 313 -21.01 12.07 -16.05
N PHE A 314 -22.30 12.18 -15.77
CA PHE A 314 -23.24 11.07 -15.85
C PHE A 314 -24.32 11.31 -16.91
N LYS A 315 -24.78 10.23 -17.55
CA LYS A 315 -25.93 10.25 -18.49
C LYS A 315 -27.28 10.39 -17.76
N VAL A 316 -27.32 9.83 -16.55
CA VAL A 316 -28.47 9.87 -15.65
C VAL A 316 -27.97 10.25 -14.27
N LYS A 317 -28.66 11.16 -13.59
CA LYS A 317 -28.29 11.58 -12.23
C LYS A 317 -28.31 10.37 -11.29
N PRO A 318 -27.15 9.98 -10.73
CA PRO A 318 -27.12 8.87 -9.79
C PRO A 318 -27.87 9.18 -8.49
N GLU A 319 -28.49 8.18 -7.91
CA GLU A 319 -28.94 8.28 -6.54
C GLU A 319 -27.75 8.33 -5.57
N VAL A 320 -27.91 9.03 -4.44
CA VAL A 320 -26.87 9.09 -3.40
C VAL A 320 -26.60 7.69 -2.85
N PHE A 321 -25.32 7.34 -2.75
CA PHE A 321 -24.90 6.12 -2.07
C PHE A 321 -24.78 6.42 -0.57
N THR A 322 -25.86 6.17 0.18
CA THR A 322 -25.95 6.58 1.58
C THR A 322 -24.95 5.85 2.49
N LYS A 323 -24.68 6.40 3.65
CA LYS A 323 -23.73 5.78 4.61
C LYS A 323 -24.23 4.43 5.11
N GLU A 324 -25.54 4.25 5.24
CA GLU A 324 -26.18 3.00 5.60
C GLU A 324 -25.95 1.94 4.53
N GLU A 325 -26.16 2.29 3.26
CA GLU A 325 -25.92 1.39 2.13
C GLU A 325 -24.42 1.05 2.00
N GLN A 326 -23.54 2.05 2.14
CA GLN A 326 -22.10 1.83 2.15
C GLN A 326 -21.69 0.88 3.26
N ARG A 327 -22.21 1.10 4.50
CA ARG A 327 -21.90 0.22 5.64
C ARG A 327 -22.41 -1.20 5.40
N ALA A 328 -23.63 -1.36 4.90
CA ALA A 328 -24.20 -2.67 4.58
C ALA A 328 -23.40 -3.41 3.49
N TRP A 329 -22.72 -2.69 2.59
CA TRP A 329 -21.83 -3.29 1.60
C TRP A 329 -20.46 -3.63 2.20
N LEU A 330 -19.87 -2.74 2.99
CA LEU A 330 -18.61 -2.97 3.69
C LEU A 330 -18.67 -4.17 4.63
N ASP A 331 -19.83 -4.42 5.27
CA ASP A 331 -20.05 -5.55 6.16
C ASP A 331 -20.01 -6.92 5.44
N LYS A 332 -20.02 -6.95 4.12
CA LYS A 332 -19.84 -8.17 3.31
C LYS A 332 -18.37 -8.49 3.03
N ASN A 333 -17.46 -7.58 3.34
CA ASN A 333 -16.04 -7.77 3.10
C ASN A 333 -15.43 -8.62 4.22
N THR A 334 -15.00 -9.83 3.90
CA THR A 334 -14.40 -10.80 4.84
C THR A 334 -12.99 -11.18 4.40
N ASP A 335 -12.27 -11.90 5.25
CA ASP A 335 -10.96 -12.52 4.93
C ASP A 335 -9.92 -11.50 4.45
N VAL A 336 -9.87 -10.34 5.10
CA VAL A 336 -8.87 -9.31 4.86
C VAL A 336 -7.71 -9.48 5.83
N ALA A 337 -6.50 -9.59 5.30
CA ALA A 337 -5.26 -9.57 6.09
C ALA A 337 -4.82 -8.13 6.33
N LEU A 338 -4.25 -7.87 7.50
CA LEU A 338 -3.69 -6.57 7.85
C LEU A 338 -2.27 -6.73 8.38
N GLY A 339 -1.34 -5.97 7.82
CA GLY A 339 0.02 -5.82 8.30
C GLY A 339 0.27 -4.42 8.87
N SER A 340 1.20 -4.32 9.82
CA SER A 340 1.71 -3.07 10.35
C SER A 340 3.22 -3.18 10.55
N ASP A 341 3.99 -2.13 10.22
CA ASP A 341 5.44 -2.11 10.38
C ASP A 341 5.90 -2.05 11.85
N ALA A 342 4.98 -1.77 12.79
CA ALA A 342 5.21 -1.85 14.22
C ALA A 342 3.91 -2.18 14.98
N PHE A 343 4.01 -2.34 16.30
CA PHE A 343 2.87 -2.65 17.15
C PHE A 343 1.81 -1.54 17.18
N PHE A 344 0.57 -1.91 17.44
CA PHE A 344 -0.52 -0.97 17.71
C PHE A 344 -0.48 -0.55 19.18
N PRO A 345 -0.21 0.74 19.48
CA PRO A 345 -0.09 1.20 20.86
C PRO A 345 -1.43 1.24 21.61
N PHE A 346 -2.54 1.39 20.89
CA PHE A 346 -3.88 1.57 21.46
C PHE A 346 -4.92 0.72 20.73
N GLY A 347 -6.01 0.37 21.43
CA GLY A 347 -7.11 -0.45 20.92
C GLY A 347 -7.89 0.18 19.75
N ASP A 348 -7.89 1.52 19.64
CA ASP A 348 -8.57 2.26 18.58
C ASP A 348 -8.08 1.87 17.17
N ASN A 349 -6.81 1.46 17.05
CA ASN A 349 -6.26 0.95 15.78
C ASN A 349 -6.93 -0.36 15.37
N ILE A 350 -7.20 -1.23 16.35
CA ILE A 350 -7.86 -2.52 16.13
C ILE A 350 -9.33 -2.27 15.78
N GLU A 351 -10.01 -1.39 16.51
CA GLU A 351 -11.39 -1.00 16.23
C GLU A 351 -11.53 -0.41 14.82
N ARG A 352 -10.57 0.43 14.39
CA ARG A 352 -10.56 0.96 13.02
C ARG A 352 -10.33 -0.13 11.99
N ALA A 353 -9.41 -1.05 12.25
CA ALA A 353 -9.14 -2.18 11.37
C ALA A 353 -10.40 -3.03 11.17
N PHE A 354 -11.13 -3.30 12.24
CA PHE A 354 -12.39 -4.01 12.18
C PHE A 354 -13.43 -3.36 11.25
N LYS A 355 -13.54 -2.06 11.23
CA LYS A 355 -14.52 -1.33 10.40
C LYS A 355 -14.30 -1.52 8.91
N SER A 356 -13.09 -1.83 8.47
CA SER A 356 -12.74 -2.05 7.05
C SER A 356 -12.75 -3.51 6.60
N SER A 357 -12.89 -4.45 7.51
CA SER A 357 -12.63 -5.87 7.20
C SER A 357 -13.68 -6.82 7.71
N ILE A 358 -14.81 -6.35 8.28
CA ILE A 358 -15.82 -7.20 8.89
C ILE A 358 -17.02 -6.33 9.24
N GLN A 359 -18.24 -6.82 9.33
CA GLN A 359 -18.70 -7.84 10.19
C GLN A 359 -20.17 -8.07 10.12
N LYS A 360 -20.60 -9.26 10.27
CA LYS A 360 -21.92 -9.56 10.79
C LYS A 360 -21.82 -10.24 12.14
N SER A 361 -22.64 -9.68 13.07
CA SER A 361 -23.22 -10.37 14.22
C SER A 361 -22.29 -10.75 15.37
N LEU A 362 -22.41 -9.95 16.40
CA LEU A 362 -22.01 -10.22 17.79
C LEU A 362 -22.69 -11.46 18.43
N SER A 363 -23.43 -12.28 17.68
CA SER A 363 -24.27 -13.31 18.29
C SER A 363 -23.95 -14.76 17.92
N GLU A 364 -23.23 -15.09 16.83
CA GLU A 364 -23.22 -16.50 16.41
C GLU A 364 -21.89 -17.11 15.94
N THR A 365 -20.79 -16.37 15.80
CA THR A 365 -19.50 -17.02 15.51
C THR A 365 -18.33 -16.19 16.06
N PRO A 366 -17.40 -16.79 16.82
CA PRO A 366 -16.26 -16.05 17.33
C PRO A 366 -15.32 -15.69 16.17
N SER A 367 -15.12 -14.43 16.02
CA SER A 367 -14.19 -13.84 15.09
C SER A 367 -12.75 -14.13 15.51
N ARG A 368 -11.88 -14.32 14.55
CA ARG A 368 -10.51 -14.78 14.77
C ARG A 368 -9.53 -13.66 14.46
N LEU A 369 -9.08 -12.95 15.48
CA LEU A 369 -7.93 -12.08 15.37
C LEU A 369 -6.67 -12.93 15.50
N LEU A 370 -5.84 -12.96 14.46
CA LEU A 370 -4.57 -13.63 14.48
C LEU A 370 -3.44 -12.60 14.58
N ARG A 371 -2.66 -12.66 15.65
CA ARG A 371 -1.44 -11.87 15.78
C ARG A 371 -0.25 -12.78 15.59
N VAL A 372 0.57 -12.46 14.60
CA VAL A 372 1.86 -13.11 14.39
C VAL A 372 2.95 -12.09 14.69
N THR A 373 3.87 -12.44 15.56
CA THR A 373 5.09 -11.67 15.77
C THR A 373 6.25 -12.47 15.20
N PRO A 374 7.19 -11.83 14.46
CA PRO A 374 8.37 -12.53 13.99
C PRO A 374 9.08 -13.22 15.16
N SER A 375 9.42 -14.50 15.01
CA SER A 375 10.34 -15.18 15.92
C SER A 375 11.69 -14.46 15.83
N LYS A 376 12.26 -14.08 16.98
CA LYS A 376 13.58 -13.44 17.00
C LYS A 376 14.60 -14.37 16.34
N PRO A 377 15.49 -13.86 15.47
CA PRO A 377 16.70 -14.60 15.13
C PRO A 377 17.47 -14.90 16.42
N SER A 378 17.98 -16.09 16.56
CA SER A 378 18.61 -16.64 17.78
C SER A 378 19.93 -15.98 18.20
N SER A 379 20.28 -14.80 17.71
CA SER A 379 21.56 -14.12 17.98
C SER A 379 21.47 -12.72 18.59
N PHE A 380 20.29 -12.23 18.97
CA PHE A 380 20.19 -11.03 19.81
C PHE A 380 19.43 -11.37 21.09
N ALA A 381 20.20 -11.82 22.07
CA ALA A 381 19.75 -12.07 23.43
C ALA A 381 19.42 -10.75 24.14
N THR A 382 18.29 -10.78 24.82
CA THR A 382 17.96 -10.13 26.09
C THR A 382 17.90 -8.61 26.16
N SER A 383 16.65 -8.11 26.25
CA SER A 383 16.27 -7.48 27.51
C SER A 383 14.77 -7.56 27.71
N ALA A 384 14.39 -8.12 28.84
CA ALA A 384 13.03 -8.30 29.29
C ALA A 384 12.27 -6.98 29.32
N PHE A 385 11.07 -6.95 28.75
CA PHE A 385 10.14 -5.86 28.97
C PHE A 385 9.58 -5.93 30.39
N ARG A 386 10.21 -5.23 31.33
CA ARG A 386 9.55 -4.68 32.49
C ARG A 386 9.29 -3.22 32.20
N PHE A 387 8.03 -2.81 32.28
CA PHE A 387 7.66 -1.41 32.26
C PHE A 387 8.20 -0.69 33.48
N PRO A 388 8.88 0.44 33.32
CA PRO A 388 8.81 1.53 34.26
C PRO A 388 8.15 2.73 33.60
N THR A 389 7.25 3.32 34.35
CA THR A 389 6.66 4.63 34.13
C THR A 389 7.73 5.73 34.09
N THR A 390 8.33 5.96 32.94
CA THR A 390 8.91 7.26 32.52
C THR A 390 9.37 7.15 31.08
N CYS A 391 8.85 8.04 30.27
CA CYS A 391 9.13 8.18 28.85
C CYS A 391 10.53 8.78 28.68
N GLN A 392 11.45 8.03 28.05
CA GLN A 392 12.58 8.63 27.36
C GLN A 392 12.66 8.01 25.97
N LEU A 393 12.36 8.86 24.98
CA LEU A 393 12.46 8.55 23.55
C LEU A 393 13.94 8.45 23.17
N SER A 394 14.41 7.25 22.89
CA SER A 394 15.59 7.06 22.05
C SER A 394 15.16 6.48 20.72
N TYR A 395 15.31 7.26 19.67
CA TYR A 395 15.12 6.81 18.29
C TYR A 395 16.26 5.89 17.90
N SER A 396 16.00 4.59 17.84
CA SER A 396 16.85 3.67 17.08
C SER A 396 16.14 3.35 15.76
N PHE A 397 16.66 3.89 14.68
CA PHE A 397 16.35 3.45 13.31
C PHE A 397 16.91 2.05 13.12
N GLY A 398 16.04 1.07 12.85
CA GLY A 398 16.47 -0.22 12.36
C GLY A 398 16.12 -1.39 13.26
N SER A 399 14.92 -1.83 13.15
CA SER A 399 14.48 -3.22 13.04
C SER A 399 12.95 -3.22 12.92
N CYS A 400 12.44 -3.46 11.72
CA CYS A 400 11.01 -3.71 11.50
C CYS A 400 10.61 -4.98 12.25
N ALA A 401 10.14 -4.83 13.49
CA ALA A 401 9.33 -5.86 14.13
C ALA A 401 7.89 -5.67 13.64
N SER A 402 7.55 -6.31 12.53
CA SER A 402 6.21 -6.22 11.95
C SER A 402 5.22 -7.03 12.78
N VAL A 403 4.10 -6.43 13.11
CA VAL A 403 2.96 -7.07 13.77
C VAL A 403 1.90 -7.33 12.73
N ILE A 404 1.45 -8.57 12.59
CA ILE A 404 0.52 -9.00 11.56
C ILE A 404 -0.81 -9.38 12.18
N TRP A 405 -1.89 -8.93 11.55
CA TRP A 405 -3.25 -9.20 11.95
C TRP A 405 -4.05 -9.74 10.77
N GLN A 406 -4.62 -10.92 10.93
CA GLN A 406 -5.71 -11.37 10.07
C GLN A 406 -7.02 -11.19 10.83
N ILE A 407 -8.01 -10.63 10.17
CA ILE A 407 -9.32 -10.38 10.74
C ILE A 407 -10.33 -11.22 9.98
N SER A 408 -10.75 -12.31 10.56
CA SER A 408 -11.94 -13.06 10.17
C SER A 408 -12.81 -13.23 11.40
N SER A 409 -14.01 -12.68 11.40
CA SER A 409 -15.10 -12.66 12.42
C SER A 409 -14.74 -13.02 13.89
N ILE A 410 -14.83 -12.12 14.93
CA ILE A 410 -14.51 -12.33 16.37
C ILE A 410 -15.69 -12.00 17.29
N SER A 411 -15.90 -12.79 18.34
CA SER A 411 -16.67 -12.38 19.53
C SER A 411 -15.71 -11.79 20.58
N PHE A 412 -16.08 -10.64 21.10
CA PHE A 412 -15.33 -9.91 22.11
C PHE A 412 -15.89 -10.27 23.48
N ASP A 413 -15.08 -10.84 24.35
CA ASP A 413 -15.41 -10.96 25.76
C ASP A 413 -15.11 -9.62 26.45
N GLN A 414 -16.14 -8.80 26.63
CA GLN A 414 -16.05 -7.42 27.14
C GLN A 414 -15.69 -7.31 28.64
N GLN A 415 -15.46 -8.41 29.35
CA GLN A 415 -15.43 -8.33 30.82
C GLN A 415 -14.07 -8.19 31.48
N ARG A 416 -12.92 -8.05 30.75
CA ARG A 416 -11.61 -7.99 31.42
C ARG A 416 -10.73 -6.75 31.17
N PHE A 417 -11.23 -5.69 30.53
CA PHE A 417 -10.42 -4.48 30.29
C PHE A 417 -10.97 -3.19 30.90
N PHE A 418 -12.00 -3.22 31.73
CA PHE A 418 -12.53 -2.05 32.42
C PHE A 418 -12.47 -2.18 33.95
N THR A 419 -11.28 -2.23 34.52
CA THR A 419 -11.09 -1.89 35.93
C THR A 419 -9.71 -1.28 36.18
N SER A 420 -9.55 -0.02 35.81
CA SER A 420 -8.75 0.97 36.54
C SER A 420 -9.09 2.38 36.08
N ARG A 421 -10.29 2.84 36.39
CA ARG A 421 -10.48 4.27 36.60
C ARG A 421 -9.89 4.61 37.95
N ARG A 422 -8.71 5.20 37.96
CA ARG A 422 -8.29 5.98 39.12
C ARG A 422 -9.11 7.27 39.11
N SER A 423 -9.93 7.44 40.15
CA SER A 423 -10.58 8.65 40.52
C SER A 423 -9.56 9.78 40.71
N ILE A 424 -9.74 10.86 39.97
CA ILE A 424 -9.07 12.13 40.21
C ILE A 424 -9.77 12.75 41.41
N PRO A 425 -9.07 13.20 42.48
CA PRO A 425 -9.71 13.90 43.56
C PRO A 425 -10.12 15.30 43.08
N GLU A 426 -11.37 15.69 43.40
CA GLU A 426 -11.84 17.08 43.27
C GLU A 426 -10.94 18.02 44.07
N ALA A 427 -10.34 18.97 43.40
CA ALA A 427 -9.66 20.09 44.06
C ALA A 427 -10.70 21.14 44.46
N SER A 428 -10.76 21.40 45.74
CA SER A 428 -11.60 22.43 46.39
C SER A 428 -11.34 23.81 45.83
N GLU A 429 -12.42 24.56 45.57
CA GLU A 429 -12.44 25.98 45.33
C GLU A 429 -11.79 26.74 46.49
N THR A 430 -10.76 27.50 46.21
CA THR A 430 -10.32 28.61 47.05
C THR A 430 -10.33 29.91 46.23
N SER A 431 -11.22 30.77 46.67
CA SER A 431 -11.39 32.14 46.25
C SER A 431 -10.08 32.97 46.34
N VAL A 432 -9.72 33.63 45.26
CA VAL A 432 -8.75 34.75 45.33
C VAL A 432 -9.37 35.97 44.68
N GLN A 433 -9.41 37.01 45.54
CA GLN A 433 -9.88 38.38 45.30
C GLN A 433 -9.19 39.04 44.10
N LYS A 434 -10.01 39.84 43.42
CA LYS A 434 -9.56 40.92 42.52
C LYS A 434 -8.78 41.97 43.25
N ASP A 435 -7.70 42.44 42.68
CA ASP A 435 -7.25 43.81 42.87
C ASP A 435 -6.70 44.36 41.53
N PRO A 436 -7.06 45.60 41.17
CA PRO A 436 -6.76 46.21 39.88
C PRO A 436 -5.60 47.19 39.99
N LEU A 437 -4.93 47.44 38.88
CA LEU A 437 -4.20 48.67 38.51
C LEU A 437 -2.69 48.52 38.18
N LYS A 438 -2.43 49.05 36.98
CA LYS A 438 -1.19 49.75 36.51
C LYS A 438 -0.07 48.83 35.95
N ARG A 439 0.34 48.95 34.77
CA ARG A 439 0.51 49.90 33.66
C ARG A 439 0.81 49.13 32.39
#